data_79bf2c6354c7e68ab2c3e343e3f70ada
#
_entry.id   79bf2c6354c7e68ab2c3e343e3f70ada
#
_cell.length_a   1.000
_cell.length_b   1.000
_cell.length_c   1.000
_cell.angle_alpha   90.00
_cell.angle_beta   90.00
_cell.angle_gamma   90.00
#
_symmetry.space_group_name_H-M   'P 1'
#
loop_
_entity.id
_entity.type
_entity.pdbx_description
1 polymer ?
#
loop_
_entity_poly.entity_id
_entity_poly.type
_entity_poly.pdbx_seq_one_letter_code
_entity_poly.pdbx_strand_id
1 'polypeptide(L)'
;ASDVYKRQDDTNPEKEDEIFVQSILEDVKWLGYTWDHVTYASDYFEQLYTFAEGLILDGKAYVCSLTSEEIRESRGTLTEVGKNSPYRDRSIDESLEMFRSMKQGKFEEGSQVLRLKIDMASPNMNLRDPVIYRIRYQSHQRTGDDWCIYPMYDYTHCICDALEHISHSLCTLEFEDHRPLYDWVIENIDINYHPPQIELSLIHISEPTRQEAIS
;
A
#
# COMPACT_ATOMS: atom_id res chain seq x y z
N ALA A 1 21.15 20.36 4.83
CA ALA A 1 21.27 19.09 4.14
C ALA A 1 19.99 18.33 4.44
N SER A 2 19.37 17.77 3.43
CA SER A 2 18.23 16.85 3.62
C SER A 2 18.79 15.46 3.87
N ASP A 3 18.28 14.76 4.87
CA ASP A 3 18.65 13.38 5.13
C ASP A 3 18.20 12.49 3.97
N VAL A 4 18.99 11.50 3.63
CA VAL A 4 18.68 10.51 2.60
C VAL A 4 18.17 9.25 3.26
N TYR A 5 16.95 8.86 2.93
CA TYR A 5 16.31 7.65 3.41
C TYR A 5 16.38 6.54 2.36
N LYS A 6 16.62 5.33 2.83
CA LYS A 6 16.40 4.11 2.07
C LYS A 6 15.37 3.27 2.83
N ARG A 7 14.15 3.18 2.30
CA ARG A 7 13.11 2.32 2.87
C ARG A 7 13.04 0.98 2.15
N GLN A 8 12.83 -0.06 2.92
CA GLN A 8 12.50 -1.39 2.46
C GLN A 8 11.01 -1.64 2.70
N ASP A 9 10.26 -1.94 1.64
CA ASP A 9 8.83 -2.24 1.74
C ASP A 9 8.63 -3.73 2.04
N ASP A 10 8.85 -4.12 3.28
CA ASP A 10 8.80 -5.50 3.80
C ASP A 10 7.38 -5.90 4.25
N THR A 11 6.40 -5.75 3.37
CA THR A 11 4.98 -6.06 3.66
C THR A 11 4.57 -7.50 3.33
N ASN A 12 5.45 -8.26 2.68
CA ASN A 12 5.15 -9.63 2.25
C ASN A 12 6.13 -10.65 2.85
N PRO A 13 5.78 -11.30 3.98
CA PRO A 13 6.69 -12.22 4.67
C PRO A 13 7.11 -13.44 3.84
N GLU A 14 6.38 -13.79 2.76
CA GLU A 14 6.74 -14.92 1.88
C GLU A 14 7.87 -14.63 0.90
N LYS A 15 8.09 -13.37 0.55
CA LYS A 15 8.98 -12.98 -0.56
C LYS A 15 10.21 -12.20 -0.11
N GLU A 16 10.24 -11.76 1.13
CA GLU A 16 11.23 -10.83 1.63
C GLU A 16 12.14 -11.51 2.65
N ASP A 17 13.14 -12.20 2.10
CA ASP A 17 14.22 -12.81 2.89
C ASP A 17 15.30 -11.76 3.20
N GLU A 18 15.90 -11.83 4.38
CA GLU A 18 17.00 -10.96 4.82
C GLU A 18 18.18 -10.95 3.82
N ILE A 19 18.40 -12.07 3.14
CA ILE A 19 19.45 -12.18 2.10
C ILE A 19 19.18 -11.19 0.96
N PHE A 20 17.94 -11.03 0.52
CA PHE A 20 17.59 -10.07 -0.53
C PHE A 20 17.77 -8.63 -0.07
N VAL A 21 17.40 -8.34 1.18
CA VAL A 21 17.60 -7.01 1.77
C VAL A 21 19.08 -6.63 1.77
N GLN A 22 19.95 -7.53 2.21
CA GLN A 22 21.39 -7.29 2.23
C GLN A 22 21.97 -7.12 0.82
N SER A 23 21.57 -7.96 -0.13
CA SER A 23 21.99 -7.83 -1.54
C SER A 23 21.60 -6.47 -2.13
N ILE A 24 20.37 -6.00 -1.89
CA ILE A 24 19.92 -4.67 -2.36
C ILE A 24 20.76 -3.55 -1.74
N LEU A 25 21.08 -3.63 -0.45
CA LEU A 25 21.93 -2.65 0.22
C LEU A 25 23.35 -2.62 -0.36
N GLU A 26 23.91 -3.79 -0.66
CA GLU A 26 25.23 -3.92 -1.31
C GLU A 26 25.23 -3.37 -2.72
N ASP A 27 24.20 -3.67 -3.53
CA ASP A 27 24.06 -3.19 -4.91
C ASP A 27 23.92 -1.66 -4.96
N VAL A 28 23.12 -1.06 -4.07
CA VAL A 28 22.96 0.39 -4.00
C VAL A 28 24.28 1.07 -3.60
N LYS A 29 25.04 0.49 -2.66
CA LYS A 29 26.39 0.95 -2.33
C LYS A 29 27.36 0.81 -3.49
N TRP A 30 27.31 -0.31 -4.20
CA TRP A 30 28.15 -0.54 -5.37
C TRP A 30 27.90 0.49 -6.49
N LEU A 31 26.64 0.94 -6.64
CA LEU A 31 26.26 2.04 -7.54
C LEU A 31 26.75 3.41 -7.06
N GLY A 32 27.38 3.50 -5.88
CA GLY A 32 27.95 4.74 -5.34
C GLY A 32 26.99 5.58 -4.51
N TYR A 33 25.81 5.08 -4.20
CA TYR A 33 24.84 5.77 -3.36
C TYR A 33 25.06 5.45 -1.89
N THR A 34 24.77 6.45 -1.04
CA THR A 34 24.78 6.34 0.42
C THR A 34 23.48 6.88 0.98
N TRP A 35 23.15 6.49 2.19
CA TRP A 35 21.97 6.93 2.91
C TRP A 35 22.31 7.22 4.37
N ASP A 36 21.53 8.09 5.00
CA ASP A 36 21.64 8.43 6.41
C ASP A 36 20.83 7.46 7.27
N HIS A 37 19.68 7.01 6.76
CA HIS A 37 18.73 6.14 7.46
C HIS A 37 18.28 4.97 6.59
N VAL A 38 18.15 3.79 7.20
CA VAL A 38 17.46 2.63 6.64
C VAL A 38 16.20 2.41 7.46
N THR A 39 15.06 2.46 6.82
CA THR A 39 13.74 2.24 7.42
C THR A 39 13.04 1.06 6.75
N TYR A 40 12.04 0.53 7.43
CA TYR A 40 11.26 -0.61 6.95
C TYR A 40 9.77 -0.31 7.11
N ALA A 41 8.96 -0.82 6.20
CA ALA A 41 7.51 -0.69 6.30
C ALA A 41 6.98 -1.32 7.60
N SER A 42 7.63 -2.40 8.06
CA SER A 42 7.31 -3.08 9.32
C SER A 42 7.52 -2.20 10.57
N ASP A 43 8.35 -1.15 10.49
CA ASP A 43 8.52 -0.18 11.61
C ASP A 43 7.22 0.60 11.87
N TYR A 44 6.32 0.66 10.90
CA TYR A 44 5.07 1.43 10.93
C TYR A 44 3.81 0.56 11.02
N PHE A 45 3.90 -0.75 11.21
CA PHE A 45 2.73 -1.64 11.19
C PHE A 45 1.63 -1.25 12.18
N GLU A 46 1.97 -0.75 13.37
CA GLU A 46 0.97 -0.28 14.34
C GLU A 46 0.28 1.01 13.88
N GLN A 47 1.02 1.95 13.28
CA GLN A 47 0.42 3.18 12.72
C GLN A 47 -0.48 2.84 11.52
N LEU A 48 -0.01 1.98 10.62
CA LEU A 48 -0.79 1.50 9.48
C LEU A 48 -2.10 0.83 9.93
N TYR A 49 -2.02 0.00 10.98
CA TYR A 49 -3.19 -0.64 11.56
C TYR A 49 -4.16 0.39 12.16
N THR A 50 -3.65 1.38 12.88
CA THR A 50 -4.46 2.45 13.48
C THR A 50 -5.18 3.28 12.40
N PHE A 51 -4.50 3.65 11.33
CA PHE A 51 -5.13 4.35 10.20
C PHE A 51 -6.19 3.49 9.51
N ALA A 52 -5.98 2.18 9.40
CA ALA A 52 -6.99 1.26 8.85
C ALA A 52 -8.25 1.18 9.74
N GLU A 53 -8.10 1.15 11.07
CA GLU A 53 -9.25 1.28 12.00
C GLU A 53 -9.97 2.62 11.82
N GLY A 54 -9.23 3.72 11.64
CA GLY A 54 -9.80 5.03 11.35
C GLY A 54 -10.64 5.04 10.07
N LEU A 55 -10.15 4.44 8.99
CA LEU A 55 -10.90 4.30 7.74
C LEU A 55 -12.19 3.48 7.89
N ILE A 56 -12.19 2.44 8.75
CA ILE A 56 -13.41 1.68 9.07
C ILE A 56 -14.39 2.57 9.84
N LEU A 57 -13.92 3.29 10.85
CA LEU A 57 -14.75 4.18 11.67
C LEU A 57 -15.40 5.30 10.85
N ASP A 58 -14.71 5.80 9.83
CA ASP A 58 -15.21 6.78 8.87
C ASP A 58 -16.13 6.17 7.80
N GLY A 59 -16.36 4.85 7.81
CA GLY A 59 -17.15 4.15 6.80
C GLY A 59 -16.49 4.09 5.42
N LYS A 60 -15.15 4.31 5.35
CA LYS A 60 -14.33 4.30 4.13
C LYS A 60 -13.62 2.97 3.88
N ALA A 61 -13.74 2.01 4.80
CA ALA A 61 -13.25 0.64 4.64
C ALA A 61 -14.24 -0.35 5.25
N TYR A 62 -14.20 -1.60 4.76
CA TYR A 62 -15.06 -2.69 5.24
C TYR A 62 -14.34 -4.03 5.14
N VAL A 63 -14.67 -4.96 6.04
CA VAL A 63 -14.19 -6.35 5.96
C VAL A 63 -15.02 -7.14 4.97
N CYS A 64 -14.34 -7.75 4.00
CA CYS A 64 -14.94 -8.53 2.92
C CYS A 64 -14.59 -10.00 3.09
N SER A 65 -15.62 -10.87 3.02
CA SER A 65 -15.50 -12.33 3.15
C SER A 65 -15.51 -13.04 1.78
N LEU A 66 -15.30 -12.34 0.68
CA LEU A 66 -15.11 -12.93 -0.64
C LEU A 66 -13.70 -13.50 -0.74
N THR A 67 -13.57 -14.62 -1.44
CA THR A 67 -12.28 -15.18 -1.85
C THR A 67 -11.56 -14.26 -2.84
N SER A 68 -10.26 -14.46 -3.02
CA SER A 68 -9.47 -13.70 -4.00
C SER A 68 -9.98 -13.87 -5.45
N GLU A 69 -10.54 -15.02 -5.79
CA GLU A 69 -11.15 -15.28 -7.11
C GLU A 69 -12.44 -14.49 -7.28
N GLU A 70 -13.34 -14.54 -6.29
CA GLU A 70 -14.60 -13.78 -6.30
C GLU A 70 -14.35 -12.26 -6.32
N ILE A 71 -13.33 -11.77 -5.59
CA ILE A 71 -12.92 -10.37 -5.64
C ILE A 71 -12.45 -9.99 -7.05
N ARG A 72 -11.63 -10.83 -7.68
CA ARG A 72 -11.15 -10.59 -9.05
C ARG A 72 -12.29 -10.55 -10.04
N GLU A 73 -13.24 -11.47 -9.95
CA GLU A 73 -14.44 -11.49 -10.80
C GLU A 73 -15.33 -10.26 -10.56
N SER A 74 -15.54 -9.89 -9.29
CA SER A 74 -16.38 -8.74 -8.94
C SER A 74 -15.79 -7.41 -9.40
N ARG A 75 -14.46 -7.29 -9.52
CA ARG A 75 -13.79 -6.07 -10.02
C ARG A 75 -14.09 -5.77 -11.49
N GLY A 76 -14.55 -6.76 -12.27
CA GLY A 76 -14.82 -6.60 -13.69
C GLY A 76 -13.55 -6.49 -14.54
N THR A 77 -13.65 -5.83 -15.68
CA THR A 77 -12.56 -5.66 -16.66
C THR A 77 -12.35 -4.19 -17.00
N LEU A 78 -11.44 -3.88 -17.91
CA LEU A 78 -11.25 -2.50 -18.40
C LEU A 78 -12.49 -1.97 -19.13
N THR A 79 -13.31 -2.85 -19.71
CA THR A 79 -14.52 -2.51 -20.46
C THR A 79 -15.81 -2.76 -19.70
N GLU A 80 -15.76 -3.49 -18.60
CA GLU A 80 -16.91 -3.81 -17.75
C GLU A 80 -16.72 -3.25 -16.35
N VAL A 81 -17.70 -2.55 -15.84
CA VAL A 81 -17.70 -2.02 -14.48
C VAL A 81 -17.73 -3.14 -13.46
N GLY A 82 -17.12 -2.88 -12.30
CA GLY A 82 -17.18 -3.83 -11.19
C GLY A 82 -18.55 -3.88 -10.53
N LYS A 83 -18.76 -4.93 -9.72
CA LYS A 83 -19.96 -5.14 -8.90
C LYS A 83 -19.60 -4.99 -7.43
N ASN A 84 -20.50 -4.34 -6.69
CA ASN A 84 -20.33 -4.23 -5.25
C ASN A 84 -20.28 -5.62 -4.58
N SER A 85 -19.38 -5.77 -3.62
CA SER A 85 -19.39 -6.94 -2.75
C SER A 85 -20.69 -6.97 -1.91
N PRO A 86 -21.28 -8.13 -1.64
CA PRO A 86 -22.41 -8.24 -0.73
C PRO A 86 -22.07 -7.79 0.71
N TYR A 87 -20.78 -7.71 1.04
CA TYR A 87 -20.29 -7.29 2.35
C TYR A 87 -19.95 -5.80 2.41
N ARG A 88 -20.10 -5.05 1.32
CA ARG A 88 -19.72 -3.63 1.21
C ARG A 88 -20.49 -2.73 2.17
N ASP A 89 -21.72 -3.10 2.49
CA ASP A 89 -22.60 -2.35 3.38
C ASP A 89 -22.71 -2.97 4.79
N ARG A 90 -21.72 -3.78 5.16
CA ARG A 90 -21.53 -4.27 6.53
C ARG A 90 -21.39 -3.06 7.48
N SER A 91 -21.96 -3.17 8.68
CA SER A 91 -21.91 -2.07 9.65
C SER A 91 -20.46 -1.75 10.06
N ILE A 92 -20.24 -0.50 10.49
CA ILE A 92 -18.92 -0.05 11.00
C ILE A 92 -18.49 -0.93 12.18
N ASP A 93 -19.37 -1.16 13.14
CA ASP A 93 -19.08 -1.95 14.34
C ASP A 93 -18.71 -3.40 14.00
N GLU A 94 -19.45 -4.04 13.10
CA GLU A 94 -19.16 -5.39 12.63
C GLU A 94 -17.82 -5.46 11.90
N SER A 95 -17.54 -4.50 10.99
CA SER A 95 -16.28 -4.45 10.25
C SER A 95 -15.09 -4.23 11.18
N LEU A 96 -15.25 -3.37 12.20
CA LEU A 96 -14.20 -3.09 13.18
C LEU A 96 -13.91 -4.32 14.06
N GLU A 97 -14.96 -4.97 14.57
CA GLU A 97 -14.82 -6.20 15.35
C GLU A 97 -14.16 -7.33 14.55
N MET A 98 -14.56 -7.49 13.30
CA MET A 98 -13.96 -8.48 12.41
C MET A 98 -12.49 -8.15 12.10
N PHE A 99 -12.15 -6.90 11.84
CA PHE A 99 -10.76 -6.49 11.56
C PHE A 99 -9.85 -6.74 12.76
N ARG A 100 -10.32 -6.42 13.98
CA ARG A 100 -9.65 -6.78 15.25
C ARG A 100 -9.50 -8.27 15.43
N SER A 101 -10.53 -9.03 15.06
CA SER A 101 -10.49 -10.49 15.10
C SER A 101 -9.54 -11.09 14.07
N MET A 102 -9.36 -10.45 12.90
CA MET A 102 -8.29 -10.82 11.94
C MET A 102 -6.91 -10.68 12.57
N LYS A 103 -6.61 -9.55 13.23
CA LYS A 103 -5.33 -9.34 13.95
C LYS A 103 -5.10 -10.36 15.06
N GLN A 104 -6.18 -10.85 15.69
CA GLN A 104 -6.12 -11.87 16.76
C GLN A 104 -5.98 -13.31 16.22
N GLY A 105 -5.90 -13.50 14.91
CA GLY A 105 -5.76 -14.82 14.30
C GLY A 105 -7.02 -15.71 14.39
N LYS A 106 -8.22 -15.11 14.49
CA LYS A 106 -9.47 -15.87 14.63
C LYS A 106 -10.06 -16.37 13.30
N PHE A 107 -9.49 -16.01 12.19
CA PHE A 107 -9.96 -16.37 10.86
C PHE A 107 -8.90 -17.14 10.09
N GLU A 108 -9.31 -18.01 9.21
CA GLU A 108 -8.41 -18.74 8.31
C GLU A 108 -7.79 -17.79 7.26
N GLU A 109 -6.63 -18.16 6.77
CA GLU A 109 -5.95 -17.46 5.69
C GLU A 109 -6.82 -17.41 4.43
N GLY A 110 -6.90 -16.23 3.81
CA GLY A 110 -7.72 -16.03 2.61
C GLY A 110 -9.22 -15.91 2.83
N SER A 111 -9.73 -16.08 4.07
CA SER A 111 -11.16 -16.02 4.37
C SER A 111 -11.70 -14.60 4.53
N GLN A 112 -10.85 -13.67 4.95
CA GLN A 112 -11.22 -12.27 5.19
C GLN A 112 -10.12 -11.34 4.67
N VAL A 113 -10.55 -10.19 4.12
CA VAL A 113 -9.66 -9.09 3.72
C VAL A 113 -10.29 -7.75 4.12
N LEU A 114 -9.48 -6.74 4.36
CA LEU A 114 -9.97 -5.36 4.48
C LEU A 114 -9.89 -4.68 3.13
N ARG A 115 -10.99 -4.07 2.68
CA ARG A 115 -11.10 -3.33 1.42
C ARG A 115 -11.47 -1.88 1.68
N LEU A 116 -10.92 -0.97 0.87
CA LEU A 116 -11.40 0.40 0.81
C LEU A 116 -12.77 0.46 0.13
N LYS A 117 -13.58 1.43 0.53
CA LYS A 117 -14.90 1.70 -0.04
C LYS A 117 -14.82 2.93 -0.93
N ILE A 118 -14.43 2.74 -2.20
CA ILE A 118 -14.22 3.84 -3.16
C ILE A 118 -15.30 3.81 -4.23
N ASP A 119 -15.01 3.24 -5.41
CA ASP A 119 -15.95 3.22 -6.54
C ASP A 119 -15.73 1.99 -7.43
N MET A 120 -16.67 1.04 -7.38
CA MET A 120 -16.62 -0.17 -8.20
C MET A 120 -16.90 0.11 -9.69
N ALA A 121 -17.39 1.30 -10.05
CA ALA A 121 -17.60 1.71 -11.44
C ALA A 121 -16.43 2.54 -12.02
N SER A 122 -15.39 2.80 -11.23
CA SER A 122 -14.23 3.57 -11.68
C SER A 122 -13.61 2.98 -12.95
N PRO A 123 -13.22 3.80 -13.95
CA PRO A 123 -12.44 3.33 -15.09
C PRO A 123 -11.04 2.85 -14.64
N ASN A 124 -10.49 3.42 -13.57
CA ASN A 124 -9.25 2.95 -12.96
C ASN A 124 -9.54 1.76 -12.03
N MET A 125 -9.03 0.58 -12.42
CA MET A 125 -9.25 -0.65 -11.65
C MET A 125 -8.64 -0.61 -10.24
N ASN A 126 -7.62 0.21 -10.00
CA ASN A 126 -7.00 0.35 -8.69
C ASN A 126 -7.91 1.05 -7.68
N LEU A 127 -8.95 1.78 -8.15
CA LEU A 127 -9.95 2.43 -7.32
C LEU A 127 -11.22 1.58 -7.08
N ARG A 128 -11.29 0.36 -7.65
CA ARG A 128 -12.44 -0.53 -7.48
C ARG A 128 -12.34 -1.32 -6.18
N ASP A 129 -12.62 -0.66 -5.06
CA ASP A 129 -12.58 -1.20 -3.70
C ASP A 129 -11.34 -2.09 -3.46
N PRO A 130 -10.11 -1.53 -3.52
CA PRO A 130 -8.89 -2.31 -3.40
C PRO A 130 -8.75 -2.95 -2.03
N VAL A 131 -8.07 -4.11 -2.00
CA VAL A 131 -7.67 -4.77 -0.75
C VAL A 131 -6.50 -4.01 -0.15
N ILE A 132 -6.58 -3.72 1.16
CA ILE A 132 -5.50 -3.03 1.89
C ILE A 132 -4.89 -3.88 3.01
N TYR A 133 -5.60 -4.92 3.51
CA TYR A 133 -5.07 -5.91 4.45
C TYR A 133 -5.51 -7.32 4.09
N ARG A 134 -4.61 -8.28 4.30
CA ARG A 134 -4.84 -9.72 4.12
C ARG A 134 -4.32 -10.51 5.31
N ILE A 135 -4.89 -11.68 5.56
CA ILE A 135 -4.42 -12.64 6.58
C ILE A 135 -3.31 -13.49 5.95
N ARG A 136 -2.18 -13.63 6.67
CA ARG A 136 -1.06 -14.51 6.34
C ARG A 136 -0.48 -15.10 7.62
N TYR A 137 -0.44 -16.40 7.74
CA TYR A 137 0.17 -17.10 8.86
C TYR A 137 1.60 -17.52 8.52
N GLN A 138 2.44 -16.50 8.37
CA GLN A 138 3.85 -16.69 8.12
C GLN A 138 4.67 -15.75 9.00
N SER A 139 5.75 -16.27 9.60
CA SER A 139 6.66 -15.48 10.40
C SER A 139 7.35 -14.42 9.55
N HIS A 140 7.32 -13.19 10.01
CA HIS A 140 7.96 -12.06 9.35
C HIS A 140 9.40 -11.92 9.83
N GLN A 141 10.34 -11.64 8.93
CA GLN A 141 11.78 -11.59 9.22
C GLN A 141 12.15 -10.63 10.37
N ARG A 142 11.40 -9.54 10.59
CA ARG A 142 11.70 -8.53 11.61
C ARG A 142 10.72 -8.55 12.79
N THR A 143 9.45 -8.79 12.56
CA THR A 143 8.42 -8.79 13.61
C THR A 143 8.05 -10.19 14.09
N GLY A 144 8.66 -11.24 13.51
CA GLY A 144 8.36 -12.62 13.92
C GLY A 144 6.88 -12.96 13.73
N ASP A 145 6.27 -13.49 14.78
CA ASP A 145 4.87 -13.94 14.78
C ASP A 145 3.91 -12.91 15.44
N ASP A 146 4.36 -11.67 15.64
CA ASP A 146 3.54 -10.62 16.25
C ASP A 146 2.35 -10.21 15.39
N TRP A 147 2.44 -10.45 14.07
CA TRP A 147 1.42 -10.13 13.09
C TRP A 147 0.99 -11.36 12.29
N CYS A 148 -0.31 -11.45 12.06
CA CYS A 148 -0.92 -12.43 11.15
C CYS A 148 -1.80 -11.77 10.08
N ILE A 149 -1.83 -10.43 10.05
CA ILE A 149 -2.40 -9.62 8.97
C ILE A 149 -1.34 -8.67 8.46
N TYR A 150 -1.28 -8.51 7.15
CA TYR A 150 -0.27 -7.70 6.50
C TYR A 150 -0.90 -6.69 5.55
N PRO A 151 -0.43 -5.43 5.56
CA PRO A 151 -0.93 -4.42 4.65
C PRO A 151 -0.47 -4.68 3.22
N MET A 152 -1.22 -4.17 2.25
CA MET A 152 -0.84 -4.21 0.85
C MET A 152 0.04 -3.01 0.48
N TYR A 153 0.89 -3.20 -0.54
CA TYR A 153 1.85 -2.19 -0.99
C TYR A 153 1.24 -0.81 -1.23
N ASP A 154 0.16 -0.72 -2.02
CA ASP A 154 -0.45 0.56 -2.38
C ASP A 154 -0.96 1.36 -1.16
N TYR A 155 -1.38 0.68 -0.11
CA TYR A 155 -1.78 1.30 1.14
C TYR A 155 -0.57 1.72 2.00
N THR A 156 0.46 0.89 2.03
CA THR A 156 1.63 1.08 2.90
C THR A 156 2.53 2.19 2.38
N HIS A 157 2.84 2.18 1.08
CA HIS A 157 3.82 3.06 0.45
C HIS A 157 3.51 4.54 0.70
N CYS A 158 2.29 4.98 0.41
CA CYS A 158 1.89 6.38 0.57
C CYS A 158 1.94 6.84 2.04
N ILE A 159 1.53 5.99 2.98
CA ILE A 159 1.54 6.31 4.40
C ILE A 159 2.96 6.40 4.94
N CYS A 160 3.84 5.44 4.58
CA CYS A 160 5.24 5.49 4.97
C CYS A 160 5.94 6.73 4.42
N ASP A 161 5.69 7.10 3.16
CA ASP A 161 6.21 8.34 2.58
C ASP A 161 5.78 9.58 3.38
N ALA A 162 4.52 9.62 3.80
CA ALA A 162 4.01 10.72 4.60
C ALA A 162 4.60 10.75 6.01
N LEU A 163 4.74 9.60 6.68
CA LEU A 163 5.33 9.48 8.02
C LEU A 163 6.82 9.87 8.02
N GLU A 164 7.54 9.54 6.96
CA GLU A 164 8.96 9.88 6.78
C GLU A 164 9.17 11.29 6.21
N HIS A 165 8.11 12.05 5.96
CA HIS A 165 8.17 13.40 5.37
C HIS A 165 8.95 13.44 4.05
N ILE A 166 8.76 12.42 3.20
CA ILE A 166 9.37 12.34 1.88
C ILE A 166 8.89 13.52 1.02
N SER A 167 9.81 14.35 0.56
CA SER A 167 9.48 15.57 -0.19
C SER A 167 8.99 15.28 -1.61
N HIS A 168 9.48 14.22 -2.24
CA HIS A 168 9.13 13.80 -3.60
C HIS A 168 9.18 12.26 -3.66
N SER A 169 8.03 11.63 -3.84
CA SER A 169 7.92 10.19 -4.05
C SER A 169 8.11 9.90 -5.54
N LEU A 170 9.28 9.36 -5.91
CA LEU A 170 9.63 9.08 -7.30
C LEU A 170 9.37 7.61 -7.61
N CYS A 171 8.66 7.35 -8.70
CA CYS A 171 8.38 5.99 -9.17
C CYS A 171 8.53 5.89 -10.70
N THR A 172 8.45 4.69 -11.23
CA THR A 172 8.40 4.47 -12.69
C THR A 172 7.01 4.76 -13.23
N LEU A 173 6.92 5.03 -14.55
CA LEU A 173 5.65 5.35 -15.23
C LEU A 173 4.58 4.25 -15.07
N GLU A 174 4.98 3.03 -14.77
CA GLU A 174 4.08 1.89 -14.51
C GLU A 174 3.13 2.14 -13.33
N PHE A 175 3.49 3.05 -12.41
CA PHE A 175 2.69 3.41 -11.24
C PHE A 175 1.76 4.61 -11.45
N GLU A 176 1.67 5.17 -12.67
CA GLU A 176 0.79 6.31 -12.97
C GLU A 176 -0.68 6.02 -12.59
N ASP A 177 -1.17 4.82 -12.92
CA ASP A 177 -2.52 4.39 -12.57
C ASP A 177 -2.74 4.13 -11.07
N HIS A 178 -1.66 4.02 -10.28
CA HIS A 178 -1.73 3.84 -8.82
C HIS A 178 -1.79 5.17 -8.07
N ARG A 179 -1.33 6.28 -8.66
CA ARG A 179 -1.32 7.59 -8.01
C ARG A 179 -2.69 8.05 -7.49
N PRO A 180 -3.82 7.86 -8.21
CA PRO A 180 -5.13 8.24 -7.66
C PRO A 180 -5.48 7.48 -6.37
N LEU A 181 -5.00 6.25 -6.19
CA LEU A 181 -5.17 5.50 -4.94
C LEU A 181 -4.24 6.03 -3.84
N TYR A 182 -2.99 6.35 -4.19
CA TYR A 182 -2.03 7.00 -3.29
C TYR A 182 -2.61 8.29 -2.69
N ASP A 183 -3.10 9.18 -3.54
CA ASP A 183 -3.70 10.44 -3.12
C ASP A 183 -4.96 10.21 -2.27
N TRP A 184 -5.84 9.29 -2.70
CA TRP A 184 -7.06 8.97 -1.98
C TRP A 184 -6.78 8.47 -0.56
N VAL A 185 -5.79 7.61 -0.36
CA VAL A 185 -5.44 7.09 0.96
C VAL A 185 -4.98 8.23 1.87
N ILE A 186 -4.04 9.06 1.43
CA ILE A 186 -3.51 10.18 2.22
C ILE A 186 -4.59 11.20 2.57
N GLU A 187 -5.50 11.50 1.65
CA GLU A 187 -6.62 12.44 1.87
C GLU A 187 -7.66 11.92 2.86
N ASN A 188 -7.71 10.62 3.11
CA ASN A 188 -8.75 9.98 3.92
C ASN A 188 -8.26 9.42 5.26
N ILE A 189 -7.00 9.62 5.63
CA ILE A 189 -6.45 9.28 6.95
C ILE A 189 -6.04 10.55 7.70
N ASP A 190 -5.91 10.46 9.02
CA ASP A 190 -5.49 11.59 9.87
C ASP A 190 -3.96 11.73 9.85
N ILE A 191 -3.44 12.27 8.74
CA ILE A 191 -2.04 12.60 8.55
C ILE A 191 -1.88 14.00 7.95
N ASN A 192 -0.98 14.81 8.50
CA ASN A 192 -0.84 16.22 8.14
C ASN A 192 0.20 16.49 7.02
N TYR A 193 0.59 15.45 6.29
CA TYR A 193 1.60 15.58 5.25
C TYR A 193 1.22 14.73 4.02
N HIS A 194 1.28 15.34 2.83
CA HIS A 194 0.95 14.69 1.56
C HIS A 194 2.13 14.81 0.60
N PRO A 195 3.01 13.80 0.49
CA PRO A 195 4.09 13.79 -0.48
C PRO A 195 3.54 13.75 -1.90
N PRO A 196 4.05 14.56 -2.84
CA PRO A 196 3.69 14.41 -4.24
C PRO A 196 4.34 13.17 -4.84
N GLN A 197 3.56 12.28 -5.44
CA GLN A 197 4.08 11.19 -6.26
C GLN A 197 4.35 11.69 -7.68
N ILE A 198 5.54 11.36 -8.20
CA ILE A 198 6.01 11.80 -9.51
C ILE A 198 6.52 10.59 -10.29
N GLU A 199 5.89 10.32 -11.44
CA GLU A 199 6.27 9.24 -12.33
C GLU A 199 7.37 9.70 -13.28
N LEU A 200 8.44 8.91 -13.39
CA LEU A 200 9.56 9.15 -14.27
C LEU A 200 9.61 8.11 -15.38
N SER A 201 9.66 8.58 -16.63
CA SER A 201 9.95 7.75 -17.79
C SER A 201 11.43 7.85 -18.19
N LEU A 202 11.89 6.90 -19.02
CA LEU A 202 13.24 6.96 -19.61
C LEU A 202 13.51 8.27 -20.38
N ILE A 203 12.48 8.88 -20.97
CA ILE A 203 12.60 10.16 -21.66
C ILE A 203 13.02 11.27 -20.70
N HIS A 204 12.45 11.32 -19.50
CA HIS A 204 12.82 12.31 -18.49
C HIS A 204 14.25 12.11 -17.95
N ILE A 205 14.74 10.87 -17.95
CA ILE A 205 16.08 10.53 -17.46
C ILE A 205 17.15 10.70 -18.53
N SER A 206 16.85 10.29 -19.78
CA SER A 206 17.84 10.23 -20.86
C SER A 206 17.97 11.51 -21.68
N GLU A 207 16.93 12.36 -21.73
CA GLU A 207 16.91 13.57 -22.55
C GLU A 207 16.37 14.81 -21.79
N PRO A 208 16.90 15.14 -20.60
CA PRO A 208 16.37 16.29 -19.82
C PRO A 208 16.60 17.65 -20.48
N THR A 209 17.47 17.73 -21.50
CA THR A 209 17.89 18.99 -22.12
C THR A 209 17.14 19.32 -23.41
N ARG A 210 16.31 18.46 -23.95
CA ARG A 210 15.59 18.74 -25.21
C ARG A 210 14.41 19.70 -25.08
N GLN A 211 13.88 19.92 -23.88
CA GLN A 211 12.76 20.84 -23.65
C GLN A 211 13.13 22.32 -23.60
N GLU A 212 14.40 22.67 -23.38
CA GLU A 212 14.85 24.08 -23.34
C GLU A 212 15.20 24.68 -24.72
N ALA A 213 15.19 23.90 -25.79
CA ALA A 213 15.58 24.35 -27.12
C ALA A 213 14.42 24.85 -28.02
N ILE A 214 13.17 24.93 -27.46
CA ILE A 214 12.00 25.45 -28.19
C ILE A 214 11.41 26.61 -27.39
N SER A 215 12.08 27.75 -27.44
CA SER A 215 11.52 29.05 -27.09
C SER A 215 11.89 30.07 -28.15
#